data_30b9ee8b51d6c48dd7dc4804fc40188a
#
_entry.id   30b9ee8b51d6c48dd7dc4804fc40188a
#
_cell.length_a   1.000
_cell.length_b   1.000
_cell.length_c   1.000
_cell.angle_alpha   90.00
_cell.angle_beta   90.00
_cell.angle_gamma   90.00
#
_symmetry.space_group_name_H-M   'P 1'
#
loop_
_entity.id
_entity.type
_entity.pdbx_description
1 polymer ?
#
loop_
_entity_poly.entity_id
_entity_poly.type
_entity_poly.pdbx_seq_one_letter_code
_entity_poly.pdbx_strand_id
1 'polypeptide(L)'
;GELHILDDDMNALPQGEPGTLWFKAATPFSYFNDTEKTKESTSADGVLTTVGDVGYLDQDGFLFLTDRATFMIISGGVNIYPQESENLLITHPKVADAAVFGVPNVDLGEEVKGVVQLMPGIQPSAAVERELIDFCNEHLARQKCPRSIDFEAELPRLPTGKLYKKPLRDRYWADKKSRIV
;
A
#
# COMPACT_ATOMS: atom_id res chain seq x y z
N GLY A 1 1.55 0.41 -25.77
CA GLY A 1 2.42 1.38 -25.10
C GLY A 1 3.60 0.65 -24.48
N GLU A 2 4.69 1.35 -24.32
CA GLU A 2 5.89 0.82 -23.65
C GLU A 2 5.72 1.01 -22.14
N LEU A 3 5.93 -0.06 -21.33
CA LEU A 3 5.86 -0.04 -19.87
C LEU A 3 7.27 0.07 -19.31
N HIS A 4 7.44 0.98 -18.36
CA HIS A 4 8.66 1.16 -17.57
C HIS A 4 8.33 1.01 -16.08
N ILE A 5 9.22 0.36 -15.34
CA ILE A 5 9.14 0.27 -13.88
C ILE A 5 10.32 1.06 -13.34
N LEU A 6 10.00 2.18 -12.67
CA LEU A 6 10.99 3.18 -12.27
C LEU A 6 10.95 3.41 -10.76
N ASP A 7 12.12 3.77 -10.20
CA ASP A 7 12.24 4.29 -8.84
C ASP A 7 11.78 5.76 -8.74
N ASP A 8 11.90 6.36 -7.56
CA ASP A 8 11.51 7.74 -7.30
C ASP A 8 12.42 8.75 -8.01
N ASP A 9 13.64 8.35 -8.40
CA ASP A 9 14.59 9.14 -9.18
C ASP A 9 14.47 8.91 -10.69
N MET A 10 13.42 8.20 -11.12
CA MET A 10 13.14 7.86 -12.53
C MET A 10 14.17 6.92 -13.17
N ASN A 11 14.92 6.15 -12.39
CA ASN A 11 15.81 5.12 -12.92
C ASN A 11 15.06 3.80 -13.11
N ALA A 12 15.40 3.07 -14.18
CA ALA A 12 14.81 1.75 -14.43
C ALA A 12 15.26 0.73 -13.38
N LEU A 13 14.30 0.03 -12.81
CA LEU A 13 14.54 -1.03 -11.84
C LEU A 13 14.75 -2.39 -12.52
N PRO A 14 15.58 -3.27 -11.93
CA PRO A 14 15.75 -4.64 -12.41
C PRO A 14 14.45 -5.45 -12.33
N GLN A 15 14.37 -6.52 -13.12
CA GLN A 15 13.27 -7.48 -13.02
C GLN A 15 13.14 -8.05 -11.61
N GLY A 16 11.91 -8.15 -11.13
CA GLY A 16 11.58 -8.62 -9.78
C GLY A 16 11.58 -7.54 -8.72
N GLU A 17 12.12 -6.35 -9.00
CA GLU A 17 12.06 -5.21 -8.07
C GLU A 17 10.83 -4.36 -8.33
N PRO A 18 10.01 -4.09 -7.29
CA PRO A 18 8.81 -3.28 -7.42
C PRO A 18 9.15 -1.79 -7.53
N GLY A 19 8.48 -1.11 -8.45
CA GLY A 19 8.58 0.33 -8.66
C GLY A 19 7.31 0.90 -9.26
N THR A 20 7.28 2.21 -9.45
CA THR A 20 6.14 2.90 -10.07
C THR A 20 6.04 2.55 -11.54
N LEU A 21 4.83 2.23 -11.98
CA LEU A 21 4.53 1.92 -13.37
C LEU A 21 4.36 3.21 -14.17
N TRP A 22 5.20 3.35 -15.18
CA TRP A 22 5.16 4.45 -16.13
C TRP A 22 4.91 3.93 -17.54
N PHE A 23 4.07 4.63 -18.29
CA PHE A 23 3.68 4.25 -19.63
C PHE A 23 4.06 5.34 -20.62
N LYS A 24 4.69 4.95 -21.72
CA LYS A 24 4.85 5.82 -22.87
C LYS A 24 3.56 5.79 -23.68
N ALA A 25 2.74 6.82 -23.54
CA ALA A 25 1.48 6.94 -24.24
C ALA A 25 1.68 7.65 -25.59
N ALA A 26 0.95 7.20 -26.61
CA ALA A 26 0.91 7.87 -27.91
C ALA A 26 0.20 9.24 -27.84
N THR A 27 -0.67 9.42 -26.83
CA THR A 27 -1.42 10.66 -26.59
C THR A 27 -1.30 11.02 -25.12
N PRO A 28 -0.89 12.26 -24.78
CA PRO A 28 -0.87 12.73 -23.40
C PRO A 28 -2.28 12.66 -22.81
N PHE A 29 -2.41 12.26 -21.57
CA PHE A 29 -3.67 12.37 -20.84
C PHE A 29 -3.58 13.46 -19.77
N SER A 30 -4.73 13.98 -19.35
CA SER A 30 -4.82 14.94 -18.24
C SER A 30 -6.00 14.60 -17.34
N TYR A 31 -5.84 14.85 -16.05
CA TYR A 31 -6.97 14.77 -15.11
C TYR A 31 -7.88 15.99 -15.29
N PHE A 32 -9.17 15.76 -15.39
CA PHE A 32 -10.16 16.82 -15.54
C PHE A 32 -10.15 17.78 -14.35
N ASN A 33 -9.94 19.07 -14.60
CA ASN A 33 -9.85 20.15 -13.61
C ASN A 33 -8.83 19.92 -12.46
N ASP A 34 -7.79 19.10 -12.69
CA ASP A 34 -6.74 18.81 -11.71
C ASP A 34 -5.36 18.88 -12.38
N THR A 35 -4.84 20.11 -12.47
CA THR A 35 -3.54 20.37 -13.11
C THR A 35 -2.37 19.87 -12.27
N GLU A 36 -2.45 19.94 -10.94
CA GLU A 36 -1.42 19.43 -10.04
C GLU A 36 -1.28 17.92 -10.19
N LYS A 37 -2.38 17.20 -10.12
CA LYS A 37 -2.37 15.74 -10.31
C LYS A 37 -1.91 15.34 -11.71
N THR A 38 -2.26 16.11 -12.73
CA THR A 38 -1.76 15.87 -14.08
C THR A 38 -0.25 16.01 -14.13
N LYS A 39 0.31 17.06 -13.50
CA LYS A 39 1.75 17.28 -13.41
C LYS A 39 2.47 16.18 -12.65
N GLU A 40 1.96 15.76 -11.49
CA GLU A 40 2.51 14.65 -10.69
C GLU A 40 2.47 13.31 -11.44
N SER A 41 1.52 13.16 -12.34
CA SER A 41 1.33 11.94 -13.14
C SER A 41 2.06 11.95 -14.49
N THR A 42 2.91 12.95 -14.73
CA THR A 42 3.65 13.12 -15.99
C THR A 42 5.13 13.31 -15.68
N SER A 43 6.01 12.61 -16.41
CA SER A 43 7.46 12.81 -16.28
C SER A 43 7.87 14.24 -16.67
N ALA A 44 9.02 14.70 -16.18
CA ALA A 44 9.50 16.07 -16.41
C ALA A 44 9.65 16.44 -17.89
N ASP A 45 9.95 15.45 -18.73
CA ASP A 45 10.05 15.60 -20.19
C ASP A 45 8.70 15.45 -20.93
N GLY A 46 7.62 15.13 -20.22
CA GLY A 46 6.28 14.94 -20.77
C GLY A 46 6.07 13.65 -21.56
N VAL A 47 7.04 12.74 -21.57
CA VAL A 47 7.02 11.52 -22.41
C VAL A 47 6.29 10.37 -21.72
N LEU A 48 6.49 10.21 -20.41
CA LEU A 48 5.91 9.13 -19.61
C LEU A 48 4.76 9.62 -18.75
N THR A 49 3.78 8.76 -18.55
CA THR A 49 2.64 9.03 -17.67
C THR A 49 2.42 7.85 -16.74
N THR A 50 1.95 8.15 -15.52
CA THR A 50 1.62 7.14 -14.51
C THR A 50 0.23 7.35 -13.94
N VAL A 51 -0.38 6.29 -13.44
CA VAL A 51 -1.61 6.35 -12.63
C VAL A 51 -1.31 6.08 -11.14
N GLY A 52 -0.02 5.97 -10.79
CA GLY A 52 0.45 5.74 -9.43
C GLY A 52 0.31 4.30 -8.95
N ASP A 53 0.18 3.35 -9.87
CA ASP A 53 0.26 1.93 -9.54
C ASP A 53 1.72 1.49 -9.41
N VAL A 54 1.98 0.59 -8.47
CA VAL A 54 3.30 0.00 -8.20
C VAL A 54 3.27 -1.49 -8.54
N GLY A 55 4.33 -2.00 -9.14
CA GLY A 55 4.43 -3.40 -9.50
C GLY A 55 5.84 -3.75 -9.99
N TYR A 56 6.01 -5.00 -10.37
CA TYR A 56 7.26 -5.51 -10.94
C TYR A 56 6.97 -6.45 -12.11
N LEU A 57 7.98 -6.64 -12.96
CA LEU A 57 7.97 -7.68 -13.99
C LEU A 57 8.73 -8.90 -13.45
N ASP A 58 8.14 -10.08 -13.59
CA ASP A 58 8.85 -11.31 -13.31
C ASP A 58 9.83 -11.70 -14.45
N GLN A 59 10.52 -12.82 -14.29
CA GLN A 59 11.51 -13.30 -15.28
C GLN A 59 10.89 -13.62 -16.65
N ASP A 60 9.60 -13.94 -16.67
CA ASP A 60 8.86 -14.25 -17.90
C ASP A 60 8.21 -12.99 -18.52
N GLY A 61 8.36 -11.83 -17.89
CA GLY A 61 7.83 -10.55 -18.35
C GLY A 61 6.35 -10.30 -17.99
N PHE A 62 5.78 -11.09 -17.08
CA PHE A 62 4.45 -10.84 -16.55
C PHE A 62 4.47 -9.71 -15.51
N LEU A 63 3.50 -8.82 -15.60
CA LEU A 63 3.34 -7.70 -14.68
C LEU A 63 2.54 -8.15 -13.44
N PHE A 64 3.15 -7.96 -12.28
CA PHE A 64 2.51 -8.14 -10.98
C PHE A 64 2.30 -6.78 -10.32
N LEU A 65 1.04 -6.40 -10.10
CA LEU A 65 0.69 -5.21 -9.35
C LEU A 65 0.80 -5.51 -7.84
N THR A 66 1.54 -4.67 -7.12
CA THR A 66 1.74 -4.84 -5.67
C THR A 66 0.87 -3.91 -4.85
N ASP A 67 0.80 -2.63 -5.20
CA ASP A 67 -0.02 -1.64 -4.49
C ASP A 67 -0.14 -0.33 -5.30
N ARG A 68 -0.70 0.70 -4.66
CA ARG A 68 -0.59 2.09 -5.10
C ARG A 68 0.50 2.83 -4.35
N ALA A 69 1.25 3.69 -5.02
CA ALA A 69 2.28 4.53 -4.41
C ALA A 69 1.75 5.33 -3.20
N THR A 70 0.49 5.77 -3.25
CA THR A 70 -0.18 6.51 -2.15
C THR A 70 -0.37 5.69 -0.86
N PHE A 71 -0.26 4.37 -0.90
CA PHE A 71 -0.38 3.48 0.25
C PHE A 71 0.94 2.84 0.65
N MET A 72 2.00 3.05 -0.12
CA MET A 72 3.34 2.63 0.27
C MET A 72 3.70 3.24 1.63
N ILE A 73 4.24 2.42 2.51
CA ILE A 73 4.66 2.81 3.86
C ILE A 73 6.17 3.01 3.83
N ILE A 74 6.65 4.15 4.33
CA ILE A 74 8.07 4.41 4.46
C ILE A 74 8.45 4.28 5.94
N SER A 75 8.99 3.14 6.31
CA SER A 75 9.36 2.83 7.70
C SER A 75 10.86 2.67 7.84
N GLY A 76 11.50 3.61 8.54
CA GLY A 76 12.95 3.59 8.74
C GLY A 76 13.75 3.60 7.42
N GLY A 77 13.25 4.27 6.38
CA GLY A 77 13.86 4.32 5.05
C GLY A 77 13.59 3.10 4.17
N VAL A 78 12.73 2.17 4.60
CA VAL A 78 12.34 0.98 3.83
C VAL A 78 10.95 1.18 3.23
N ASN A 79 10.81 0.98 1.93
CA ASN A 79 9.54 0.97 1.23
C ASN A 79 8.81 -0.36 1.48
N ILE A 80 7.62 -0.29 2.09
CA ILE A 80 6.80 -1.44 2.42
C ILE A 80 5.48 -1.32 1.68
N TYR A 81 5.11 -2.37 0.98
CA TYR A 81 3.86 -2.47 0.24
C TYR A 81 2.83 -3.24 1.07
N PRO A 82 1.80 -2.56 1.61
CA PRO A 82 0.84 -3.17 2.55
C PRO A 82 0.06 -4.34 1.98
N GLN A 83 -0.09 -4.43 0.67
CA GLN A 83 -0.86 -5.49 0.02
C GLN A 83 -0.33 -6.90 0.33
N GLU A 84 0.99 -7.06 0.54
CA GLU A 84 1.56 -8.36 0.93
C GLU A 84 1.01 -8.82 2.29
N SER A 85 0.96 -7.92 3.26
CA SER A 85 0.45 -8.20 4.60
C SER A 85 -1.07 -8.37 4.60
N GLU A 86 -1.80 -7.60 3.79
CA GLU A 86 -3.25 -7.78 3.60
C GLU A 86 -3.55 -9.16 3.01
N ASN A 87 -2.87 -9.54 1.92
CA ASN A 87 -3.05 -10.83 1.27
C ASN A 87 -2.74 -12.01 2.21
N LEU A 88 -1.74 -11.86 3.09
CA LEU A 88 -1.44 -12.89 4.07
C LEU A 88 -2.51 -12.95 5.17
N LEU A 89 -2.88 -11.81 5.76
CA LEU A 89 -3.85 -11.75 6.85
C LEU A 89 -5.20 -12.37 6.48
N ILE A 90 -5.70 -12.14 5.27
CA ILE A 90 -6.97 -12.72 4.80
C ILE A 90 -6.93 -14.25 4.62
N THR A 91 -5.76 -14.87 4.63
CA THR A 91 -5.64 -16.35 4.62
C THR A 91 -5.82 -16.96 6.02
N HIS A 92 -5.74 -16.13 7.07
CA HIS A 92 -5.90 -16.62 8.44
C HIS A 92 -7.37 -16.95 8.75
N PRO A 93 -7.69 -18.11 9.37
CA PRO A 93 -9.07 -18.59 9.53
C PRO A 93 -9.96 -17.69 10.42
N LYS A 94 -9.38 -16.81 11.21
CA LYS A 94 -10.12 -15.84 12.05
C LYS A 94 -10.37 -14.50 11.38
N VAL A 95 -9.82 -14.24 10.19
CA VAL A 95 -9.88 -12.97 9.48
C VAL A 95 -10.91 -13.02 8.35
N ALA A 96 -11.86 -12.12 8.37
CA ALA A 96 -12.83 -11.93 7.29
C ALA A 96 -12.31 -10.91 6.25
N ASP A 97 -11.63 -9.85 6.72
CA ASP A 97 -11.07 -8.80 5.88
C ASP A 97 -9.93 -8.09 6.62
N ALA A 98 -9.00 -7.49 5.89
CA ALA A 98 -7.85 -6.80 6.47
C ALA A 98 -7.48 -5.55 5.65
N ALA A 99 -7.13 -4.47 6.35
CA ALA A 99 -6.54 -3.27 5.81
C ALA A 99 -5.18 -3.04 6.50
N VAL A 100 -4.15 -2.74 5.72
CA VAL A 100 -2.81 -2.41 6.24
C VAL A 100 -2.38 -1.08 5.65
N PHE A 101 -1.81 -0.22 6.48
CA PHE A 101 -1.33 1.11 6.08
C PHE A 101 -0.30 1.65 7.08
N GLY A 102 0.41 2.71 6.68
CA GLY A 102 1.34 3.42 7.54
C GLY A 102 0.64 4.35 8.51
N VAL A 103 1.06 4.31 9.78
CA VAL A 103 0.68 5.28 10.81
C VAL A 103 1.93 5.99 11.34
N PRO A 104 1.80 7.21 11.91
CA PRO A 104 2.94 7.96 12.37
C PRO A 104 3.74 7.22 13.44
N ASN A 105 5.06 7.18 13.28
CA ASN A 105 6.01 6.69 14.28
C ASN A 105 7.15 7.70 14.44
N VAL A 106 7.52 8.03 15.68
CA VAL A 106 8.50 9.10 15.98
C VAL A 106 9.91 8.73 15.49
N ASP A 107 10.26 7.45 15.59
CA ASP A 107 11.63 6.98 15.29
C ASP A 107 11.78 6.54 13.83
N LEU A 108 10.72 6.02 13.23
CA LEU A 108 10.71 5.39 11.90
C LEU A 108 10.05 6.25 10.82
N GLY A 109 9.44 7.39 11.19
CA GLY A 109 8.54 8.15 10.32
C GLY A 109 7.16 7.51 10.24
N GLU A 110 7.07 6.31 9.70
CA GLU A 110 5.86 5.49 9.71
C GLU A 110 6.11 4.12 10.30
N GLU A 111 5.07 3.49 10.84
CA GLU A 111 5.05 2.07 11.17
C GLU A 111 3.84 1.37 10.53
N VAL A 112 3.97 0.07 10.36
CA VAL A 112 2.92 -0.76 9.76
C VAL A 112 1.81 -1.01 10.78
N LYS A 113 0.58 -0.60 10.44
CA LYS A 113 -0.64 -0.80 11.25
C LYS A 113 -1.62 -1.68 10.49
N GLY A 114 -2.16 -2.69 11.17
CA GLY A 114 -3.29 -3.47 10.66
C GLY A 114 -4.62 -2.99 11.26
N VAL A 115 -5.68 -3.06 10.46
CA VAL A 115 -7.08 -2.98 10.94
C VAL A 115 -7.80 -4.18 10.35
N VAL A 116 -8.35 -5.03 11.22
CA VAL A 116 -8.87 -6.34 10.84
C VAL A 116 -10.35 -6.45 11.19
N GLN A 117 -11.12 -6.97 10.25
CA GLN A 117 -12.46 -7.48 10.50
C GLN A 117 -12.35 -8.98 10.78
N LEU A 118 -12.81 -9.40 11.94
CA LEU A 118 -12.78 -10.80 12.32
C LEU A 118 -13.98 -11.58 11.74
N MET A 119 -13.79 -12.88 11.60
CA MET A 119 -14.87 -13.79 11.25
C MET A 119 -15.99 -13.76 12.31
N PRO A 120 -17.27 -13.97 11.92
CA PRO A 120 -18.38 -14.02 12.85
C PRO A 120 -18.12 -15.00 14.01
N GLY A 121 -18.40 -14.55 15.25
CA GLY A 121 -18.21 -15.34 16.46
C GLY A 121 -16.82 -15.23 17.09
N ILE A 122 -15.85 -14.66 16.42
CA ILE A 122 -14.53 -14.36 17.00
C ILE A 122 -14.58 -12.99 17.70
N GLN A 123 -14.17 -12.96 18.97
CA GLN A 123 -14.14 -11.72 19.75
C GLN A 123 -12.76 -11.04 19.68
N PRO A 124 -12.71 -9.72 19.48
CA PRO A 124 -11.47 -8.96 19.56
C PRO A 124 -10.80 -9.12 20.95
N SER A 125 -9.50 -9.38 20.95
CA SER A 125 -8.71 -9.47 22.17
C SER A 125 -7.22 -9.28 21.88
N ALA A 126 -6.44 -8.93 22.90
CA ALA A 126 -4.98 -8.86 22.81
C ALA A 126 -4.34 -10.22 22.42
N ALA A 127 -5.01 -11.33 22.76
CA ALA A 127 -4.55 -12.67 22.37
C ALA A 127 -4.70 -12.88 20.85
N VAL A 128 -5.84 -12.46 20.27
CA VAL A 128 -6.07 -12.54 18.82
C VAL A 128 -5.15 -11.58 18.07
N GLU A 129 -4.95 -10.36 18.56
CA GLU A 129 -3.98 -9.42 17.97
C GLU A 129 -2.58 -10.05 17.88
N ARG A 130 -2.10 -10.60 19.01
CA ARG A 130 -0.77 -11.25 19.05
C ARG A 130 -0.68 -12.43 18.10
N GLU A 131 -1.69 -13.30 18.06
CA GLU A 131 -1.76 -14.44 17.16
C GLU A 131 -1.64 -14.01 15.69
N LEU A 132 -2.32 -12.94 15.29
CA LEU A 132 -2.26 -12.43 13.90
C LEU A 132 -0.91 -11.78 13.57
N ILE A 133 -0.31 -11.08 14.53
CA ILE A 133 1.04 -10.50 14.36
C ILE A 133 2.07 -11.63 14.25
N ASP A 134 2.00 -12.65 15.11
CA ASP A 134 2.89 -13.80 15.09
C ASP A 134 2.74 -14.56 13.78
N PHE A 135 1.52 -14.77 13.30
CA PHE A 135 1.24 -15.36 11.98
C PHE A 135 1.90 -14.57 10.84
N CYS A 136 1.85 -13.23 10.88
CA CYS A 136 2.56 -12.42 9.89
C CYS A 136 4.09 -12.60 9.99
N ASN A 137 4.64 -12.61 11.19
CA ASN A 137 6.09 -12.75 11.42
C ASN A 137 6.64 -14.13 11.00
N GLU A 138 5.83 -15.16 10.97
CA GLU A 138 6.21 -16.50 10.50
C GLU A 138 6.33 -16.57 8.96
N HIS A 139 5.63 -15.70 8.23
CA HIS A 139 5.50 -15.80 6.78
C HIS A 139 6.11 -14.63 6.00
N LEU A 140 6.32 -13.48 6.65
CA LEU A 140 6.87 -12.27 6.02
C LEU A 140 8.08 -11.75 6.78
N ALA A 141 8.89 -10.95 6.10
CA ALA A 141 9.94 -10.19 6.76
C ALA A 141 9.35 -9.27 7.83
N ARG A 142 9.94 -9.23 9.03
CA ARG A 142 9.43 -8.54 10.21
C ARG A 142 9.04 -7.07 9.96
N GLN A 143 9.78 -6.38 9.11
CA GLN A 143 9.50 -4.98 8.76
C GLN A 143 8.20 -4.78 7.99
N LYS A 144 7.71 -5.82 7.30
CA LYS A 144 6.45 -5.81 6.57
C LYS A 144 5.24 -6.15 7.46
N CYS A 145 5.48 -6.74 8.63
CA CYS A 145 4.43 -7.18 9.53
C CYS A 145 3.84 -6.00 10.32
N PRO A 146 2.52 -5.99 10.56
CA PRO A 146 1.91 -5.02 11.46
C PRO A 146 2.56 -5.06 12.85
N ARG A 147 2.85 -3.88 13.41
CA ARG A 147 3.32 -3.74 14.79
C ARG A 147 2.17 -3.76 15.80
N SER A 148 1.00 -3.38 15.32
CA SER A 148 -0.24 -3.44 16.09
C SER A 148 -1.42 -3.65 15.16
N ILE A 149 -2.49 -4.25 15.70
CA ILE A 149 -3.73 -4.52 14.97
C ILE A 149 -4.90 -4.01 15.78
N ASP A 150 -5.74 -3.17 15.16
CA ASP A 150 -7.04 -2.81 15.70
C ASP A 150 -8.13 -3.63 15.01
N PHE A 151 -9.29 -3.72 15.66
CA PHE A 151 -10.41 -4.50 15.15
C PHE A 151 -11.60 -3.59 14.84
N GLU A 152 -12.21 -3.80 13.69
CA GLU A 152 -13.44 -3.13 13.28
C GLU A 152 -14.53 -4.19 12.99
N ALA A 153 -15.76 -3.82 13.24
CA ALA A 153 -16.89 -4.71 12.95
C ALA A 153 -17.06 -4.93 11.43
N GLU A 154 -16.75 -3.89 10.65
CA GLU A 154 -16.78 -3.90 9.19
C GLU A 154 -15.77 -2.90 8.64
N LEU A 155 -15.01 -3.29 7.62
CA LEU A 155 -14.09 -2.40 6.94
C LEU A 155 -14.82 -1.58 5.85
N PRO A 156 -14.52 -0.28 5.71
CA PRO A 156 -15.21 0.57 4.73
C PRO A 156 -14.86 0.15 3.29
N ARG A 157 -15.89 0.08 2.46
CA ARG A 157 -15.76 -0.23 1.04
C ARG A 157 -16.46 0.81 0.18
N LEU A 158 -15.91 1.04 -1.00
CA LEU A 158 -16.55 1.85 -2.04
C LEU A 158 -17.76 1.09 -2.62
N PRO A 159 -18.70 1.77 -3.29
CA PRO A 159 -19.81 1.11 -3.98
C PRO A 159 -19.38 0.04 -4.99
N THR A 160 -18.13 0.12 -5.48
CA THR A 160 -17.51 -0.87 -6.37
C THR A 160 -17.03 -2.13 -5.64
N GLY A 161 -17.18 -2.20 -4.32
CA GLY A 161 -16.66 -3.30 -3.47
C GLY A 161 -15.19 -3.16 -3.07
N LYS A 162 -14.45 -2.17 -3.61
CA LYS A 162 -13.04 -1.95 -3.29
C LYS A 162 -12.88 -1.44 -1.86
N LEU A 163 -11.91 -2.00 -1.12
CA LEU A 163 -11.52 -1.53 0.22
C LEU A 163 -11.14 -0.04 0.19
N TYR A 164 -11.73 0.75 1.09
CA TYR A 164 -11.50 2.19 1.18
C TYR A 164 -10.63 2.52 2.40
N LYS A 165 -9.31 2.33 2.26
CA LYS A 165 -8.33 2.49 3.35
C LYS A 165 -8.18 3.94 3.85
N LYS A 166 -8.45 4.94 3.02
CA LYS A 166 -8.21 6.35 3.35
C LYS A 166 -8.88 6.80 4.66
N PRO A 167 -10.19 6.56 4.91
CA PRO A 167 -10.82 7.00 6.16
C PRO A 167 -10.24 6.31 7.41
N LEU A 168 -9.81 5.05 7.28
CA LEU A 168 -9.14 4.33 8.36
C LEU A 168 -7.81 4.99 8.70
N ARG A 169 -6.95 5.16 7.70
CA ARG A 169 -5.64 5.79 7.86
C ARG A 169 -5.74 7.21 8.41
N ASP A 170 -6.64 8.01 7.87
CA ASP A 170 -6.77 9.43 8.25
C ASP A 170 -7.10 9.62 9.75
N ARG A 171 -7.73 8.65 10.42
CA ARG A 171 -7.97 8.67 11.87
C ARG A 171 -6.66 8.72 12.67
N TYR A 172 -5.63 8.02 12.24
CA TYR A 172 -4.31 7.97 12.90
C TYR A 172 -3.41 9.16 12.57
N TRP A 173 -3.75 9.89 11.48
CA TRP A 173 -3.01 11.07 11.04
C TRP A 173 -3.65 12.38 11.47
N ALA A 174 -4.86 12.38 12.06
CA ALA A 174 -5.64 13.59 12.38
C ALA A 174 -4.89 14.56 13.30
N ASP A 175 -4.06 14.08 14.21
CA ASP A 175 -3.32 14.88 15.18
C ASP A 175 -1.93 15.33 14.67
N LYS A 176 -1.49 14.89 13.50
CA LYS A 176 -0.19 15.23 12.91
C LYS A 176 -0.36 15.96 11.59
N LYS A 177 -0.01 17.25 11.58
CA LYS A 177 -0.18 18.17 10.43
C LYS A 177 0.77 17.97 9.25
N SER A 178 1.65 16.98 9.23
CA SER A 178 2.49 16.72 8.05
C SER A 178 2.90 15.25 7.95
N ARG A 179 2.65 14.63 6.81
CA ARG A 179 3.55 13.66 6.24
C ARG A 179 4.84 14.42 5.98
N ILE A 180 5.91 14.15 6.71
CA ILE A 180 7.24 14.59 6.30
C ILE A 180 7.57 13.75 5.07
N VAL A 181 7.50 14.37 3.92
CA VAL A 181 8.05 13.86 2.66
C VAL A 181 9.52 14.12 2.68
#